data_10f6afbc7312867427edc700eae99c4a
#
_entry.id   10f6afbc7312867427edc700eae99c4a
#
_cell.length_a   1.000
_cell.length_b   1.000
_cell.length_c   1.000
_cell.angle_alpha   90.00
_cell.angle_beta   90.00
_cell.angle_gamma   90.00
#
_symmetry.space_group_name_H-M   'P 1'
#
loop_
_entity.id
_entity.type
_entity.pdbx_description
1 polymer ?
#
loop_
_entity_poly.entity_id
_entity_poly.type
_entity_poly.pdbx_seq_one_letter_code
_entity_poly.pdbx_strand_id
1 'polypeptide(L)'
;MPFISDIYAREVLDSRGNPTIEVEVYTDSGAFGRAIVPSGASTGEHEAVELRDGDKKRYLGKGVLNAVHNVNEVIAPELVGFDVTNQNAIDQLMIELDGTKNKSKLGANAILGVSMAVAKAAADFLGVELYQYLGGFNTKQLPVPMMNIINGGSHADNNVDFQEFMILPVGAKTFKEAIRMGTEVFHNLKAVLKAKGYNTSVGDEGGFAPNLGSNEEALQVIMEAIKKAGYVAGKDIFLGMDVAASEFFNKETKTYVLAGEGGKVFTSVELSDFYATLVEKYPIISIEDGLDENDWEGWVYLSKKLGDKIQLVGDDLFVTNTEKLAKGIELGIANSILIKVNQIGTLTETFDAIEMAKRAGYTAVVSHRSGETEDTTIADIAVATNAGQIKTGSASRTDRIAKYNQLLRIEDQLGSSAQYLGLKSFYNLKK
;
A
#
# COMPACT_ATOMS: atom_id res chain seq x y z
N MET A 1 -13.94 -26.75 19.66
CA MET A 1 -12.87 -26.46 18.70
C MET A 1 -13.34 -25.33 17.79
N PRO A 2 -12.49 -24.52 17.19
CA PRO A 2 -12.94 -23.32 16.46
C PRO A 2 -13.28 -23.66 15.00
N PHE A 3 -14.25 -24.55 14.80
CA PHE A 3 -14.67 -24.87 13.44
C PHE A 3 -15.52 -23.74 12.86
N ILE A 4 -15.29 -23.42 11.58
CA ILE A 4 -16.11 -22.48 10.84
C ILE A 4 -17.52 -23.04 10.76
N SER A 5 -18.51 -22.29 11.27
CA SER A 5 -19.93 -22.66 11.25
C SER A 5 -20.67 -21.99 10.11
N ASP A 6 -20.25 -20.79 9.73
CA ASP A 6 -20.85 -20.04 8.61
C ASP A 6 -19.86 -18.99 8.07
N ILE A 7 -20.00 -18.68 6.77
CA ILE A 7 -19.30 -17.57 6.08
C ILE A 7 -20.35 -16.81 5.28
N TYR A 8 -20.41 -15.51 5.49
CA TYR A 8 -21.39 -14.66 4.82
C TYR A 8 -20.73 -13.41 4.22
N ALA A 9 -21.01 -13.13 2.96
CA ALA A 9 -20.55 -11.94 2.29
C ALA A 9 -21.70 -11.03 1.88
N ARG A 10 -21.41 -9.73 1.85
CA ARG A 10 -22.30 -8.69 1.33
C ARG A 10 -21.54 -7.63 0.55
N GLU A 11 -22.27 -6.90 -0.29
CA GLU A 11 -21.75 -5.71 -0.95
C GLU A 11 -21.84 -4.51 -0.02
N VAL A 12 -20.73 -3.76 0.11
CA VAL A 12 -20.63 -2.50 0.87
C VAL A 12 -19.96 -1.45 0.00
N LEU A 13 -19.75 -0.23 0.49
CA LEU A 13 -19.12 0.85 -0.28
C LEU A 13 -17.70 1.14 0.21
N ASP A 14 -16.81 1.42 -0.74
CA ASP A 14 -15.47 1.93 -0.47
C ASP A 14 -15.45 3.46 -0.26
N SER A 15 -14.28 4.03 0.02
CA SER A 15 -14.06 5.46 0.26
C SER A 15 -14.39 6.37 -0.93
N ARG A 16 -14.55 5.79 -2.13
CA ARG A 16 -14.96 6.48 -3.36
C ARG A 16 -16.43 6.30 -3.71
N GLY A 17 -17.19 5.58 -2.86
CA GLY A 17 -18.60 5.24 -3.10
C GLY A 17 -18.79 4.14 -4.15
N ASN A 18 -17.73 3.39 -4.48
CA ASN A 18 -17.85 2.20 -5.33
C ASN A 18 -18.13 0.96 -4.48
N PRO A 19 -18.89 -0.01 -5.01
CA PRO A 19 -19.09 -1.29 -4.33
C PRO A 19 -17.78 -2.03 -4.09
N THR A 20 -17.69 -2.67 -2.93
CA THR A 20 -16.69 -3.67 -2.58
C THR A 20 -17.32 -4.77 -1.74
N ILE A 21 -16.57 -5.81 -1.39
CA ILE A 21 -17.06 -6.96 -0.65
C ILE A 21 -16.65 -6.88 0.82
N GLU A 22 -17.61 -7.14 1.71
CA GLU A 22 -17.39 -7.45 3.13
C GLU A 22 -17.69 -8.90 3.37
N VAL A 23 -16.83 -9.58 4.13
CA VAL A 23 -16.99 -11.00 4.50
C VAL A 23 -16.97 -11.14 6.02
N GLU A 24 -17.89 -11.94 6.54
CA GLU A 24 -17.98 -12.36 7.93
C GLU A 24 -17.76 -13.85 8.05
N VAL A 25 -16.98 -14.26 9.05
CA VAL A 25 -16.73 -15.67 9.40
C VAL A 25 -17.18 -15.90 10.83
N TYR A 26 -18.01 -16.91 11.03
CA TYR A 26 -18.52 -17.35 12.31
C TYR A 26 -17.99 -18.74 12.65
N THR A 27 -17.76 -18.99 13.92
CA THR A 27 -17.31 -20.30 14.41
C THR A 27 -18.30 -20.91 15.39
N ASP A 28 -18.29 -22.22 15.57
CA ASP A 28 -19.09 -22.95 16.55
C ASP A 28 -18.70 -22.62 18.01
N SER A 29 -17.52 -22.03 18.21
CA SER A 29 -17.08 -21.49 19.51
C SER A 29 -17.62 -20.10 19.81
N GLY A 30 -18.29 -19.44 18.88
CA GLY A 30 -18.77 -18.07 18.98
C GLY A 30 -17.75 -17.01 18.58
N ALA A 31 -16.55 -17.38 18.16
CA ALA A 31 -15.57 -16.44 17.63
C ALA A 31 -16.02 -15.89 16.26
N PHE A 32 -15.65 -14.65 15.99
CA PHE A 32 -16.11 -13.87 14.84
C PHE A 32 -14.98 -13.10 14.18
N GLY A 33 -15.02 -13.03 12.86
CA GLY A 33 -14.12 -12.19 12.09
C GLY A 33 -14.84 -11.51 10.93
N ARG A 34 -14.54 -10.24 10.69
CA ARG A 34 -15.10 -9.46 9.58
C ARG A 34 -14.00 -8.67 8.89
N ALA A 35 -14.01 -8.69 7.56
CA ALA A 35 -13.05 -7.96 6.74
C ALA A 35 -13.72 -7.32 5.53
N ILE A 36 -13.19 -6.15 5.11
CA ILE A 36 -13.62 -5.46 3.90
C ILE A 36 -12.41 -5.33 2.98
N VAL A 37 -12.61 -5.65 1.70
CA VAL A 37 -11.54 -5.67 0.71
C VAL A 37 -11.34 -4.29 0.06
N PRO A 38 -10.10 -3.77 -0.02
CA PRO A 38 -9.82 -2.52 -0.72
C PRO A 38 -9.79 -2.70 -2.25
N SER A 39 -9.85 -1.59 -3.00
CA SER A 39 -9.91 -1.56 -4.47
C SER A 39 -8.97 -0.50 -5.05
N GLY A 40 -8.24 -0.82 -6.13
CA GLY A 40 -7.37 0.14 -6.81
C GLY A 40 -8.09 1.10 -7.75
N ALA A 41 -7.50 2.27 -8.02
CA ALA A 41 -7.87 3.14 -9.16
C ALA A 41 -6.98 2.83 -10.37
N SER A 42 -5.67 2.91 -10.19
CA SER A 42 -4.68 2.33 -11.10
C SER A 42 -4.45 0.87 -10.71
N THR A 43 -4.31 0.00 -11.69
CA THR A 43 -4.06 -1.44 -11.46
C THR A 43 -2.97 -1.91 -12.40
N GLY A 44 -1.95 -2.56 -11.86
CA GLY A 44 -0.90 -3.21 -12.65
C GLY A 44 -1.50 -4.31 -13.56
N GLU A 45 -0.96 -4.46 -14.76
CA GLU A 45 -1.44 -5.43 -15.77
C GLU A 45 -1.48 -6.88 -15.23
N HIS A 46 -0.69 -7.16 -14.22
CA HIS A 46 -0.48 -8.53 -13.70
C HIS A 46 -1.09 -8.77 -12.31
N GLU A 47 -1.89 -7.84 -11.79
CA GLU A 47 -2.61 -8.04 -10.53
C GLU A 47 -3.62 -9.20 -10.62
N ALA A 48 -3.90 -9.83 -9.48
CA ALA A 48 -5.02 -10.75 -9.37
C ALA A 48 -6.36 -10.02 -9.64
N VAL A 49 -7.30 -10.71 -10.25
CA VAL A 49 -8.52 -10.11 -10.79
C VAL A 49 -9.49 -9.72 -9.69
N GLU A 50 -9.78 -8.43 -9.56
CA GLU A 50 -10.95 -7.95 -8.84
C GLU A 50 -12.21 -8.23 -9.66
N LEU A 51 -13.05 -9.17 -9.21
CA LEU A 51 -14.24 -9.56 -9.95
C LEU A 51 -15.33 -8.49 -9.83
N ARG A 52 -15.71 -7.90 -10.96
CA ARG A 52 -16.78 -6.92 -11.13
C ARG A 52 -17.89 -7.49 -12.00
N ASP A 53 -19.15 -7.10 -11.69
CA ASP A 53 -20.34 -7.66 -12.37
C ASP A 53 -20.45 -7.22 -13.84
N GLY A 54 -19.93 -6.04 -14.19
CA GLY A 54 -19.99 -5.48 -15.55
C GLY A 54 -21.38 -4.94 -15.96
N ASP A 55 -22.40 -5.11 -15.15
CA ASP A 55 -23.76 -4.60 -15.44
C ASP A 55 -23.79 -3.07 -15.37
N LYS A 56 -23.82 -2.41 -16.51
CA LYS A 56 -23.86 -0.94 -16.63
C LYS A 56 -25.06 -0.28 -15.97
N LYS A 57 -26.16 -1.04 -15.75
CA LYS A 57 -27.37 -0.52 -15.09
C LYS A 57 -27.25 -0.48 -13.56
N ARG A 58 -26.23 -1.16 -13.02
CA ARG A 58 -25.99 -1.23 -11.57
C ARG A 58 -24.56 -0.77 -11.27
N TYR A 59 -24.43 0.31 -10.46
CA TYR A 59 -23.15 0.92 -10.11
C TYR A 59 -22.20 1.16 -11.33
N LEU A 60 -22.76 1.48 -12.49
CA LEU A 60 -22.02 1.71 -13.73
C LEU A 60 -21.09 0.54 -14.15
N GLY A 61 -21.46 -0.67 -13.77
CA GLY A 61 -20.69 -1.89 -14.04
C GLY A 61 -19.73 -2.31 -12.92
N LYS A 62 -19.66 -1.53 -11.83
CA LYS A 62 -18.70 -1.78 -10.73
C LYS A 62 -19.28 -2.64 -9.58
N GLY A 63 -20.50 -3.17 -9.71
CA GLY A 63 -21.08 -4.09 -8.72
C GLY A 63 -20.19 -5.30 -8.43
N VAL A 64 -20.37 -5.96 -7.27
CA VAL A 64 -19.56 -7.12 -6.84
C VAL A 64 -20.44 -8.31 -6.41
N LEU A 65 -21.69 -8.38 -6.90
CA LEU A 65 -22.62 -9.47 -6.52
C LEU A 65 -22.12 -10.85 -6.98
N ASN A 66 -21.37 -10.94 -8.10
CA ASN A 66 -20.76 -12.19 -8.51
C ASN A 66 -19.69 -12.66 -7.51
N ALA A 67 -18.88 -11.74 -6.97
CA ALA A 67 -17.92 -12.06 -5.92
C ALA A 67 -18.63 -12.46 -4.61
N VAL A 68 -19.70 -11.76 -4.23
CA VAL A 68 -20.57 -12.10 -3.09
C VAL A 68 -21.16 -13.50 -3.26
N HIS A 69 -21.71 -13.82 -4.43
CA HIS A 69 -22.22 -15.15 -4.75
C HIS A 69 -21.13 -16.23 -4.62
N ASN A 70 -19.93 -15.95 -5.16
CA ASN A 70 -18.81 -16.89 -5.08
C ASN A 70 -18.40 -17.19 -3.63
N VAL A 71 -18.45 -16.19 -2.72
CA VAL A 71 -18.22 -16.46 -1.30
C VAL A 71 -19.35 -17.29 -0.70
N ASN A 72 -20.61 -16.89 -0.88
CA ASN A 72 -21.73 -17.48 -0.16
C ASN A 72 -22.09 -18.90 -0.67
N GLU A 73 -21.97 -19.13 -1.99
CA GLU A 73 -22.47 -20.35 -2.63
C GLU A 73 -21.37 -21.31 -3.11
N VAL A 74 -20.11 -20.83 -3.21
CA VAL A 74 -19.00 -21.68 -3.70
C VAL A 74 -17.94 -21.88 -2.61
N ILE A 75 -17.44 -20.81 -1.98
CA ILE A 75 -16.35 -20.92 -1.01
C ILE A 75 -16.89 -21.37 0.37
N ALA A 76 -17.96 -20.76 0.87
CA ALA A 76 -18.49 -21.06 2.21
C ALA A 76 -18.84 -22.54 2.41
N PRO A 77 -19.55 -23.23 1.47
CA PRO A 77 -19.86 -24.65 1.65
C PRO A 77 -18.63 -25.56 1.77
N GLU A 78 -17.53 -25.20 1.12
CA GLU A 78 -16.29 -25.98 1.15
C GLU A 78 -15.46 -25.73 2.44
N LEU A 79 -15.66 -24.59 3.10
CA LEU A 79 -14.90 -24.20 4.30
C LEU A 79 -15.65 -24.47 5.62
N VAL A 80 -16.96 -24.64 5.59
CA VAL A 80 -17.71 -25.01 6.82
C VAL A 80 -17.19 -26.33 7.36
N GLY A 81 -16.86 -26.32 8.67
CA GLY A 81 -16.24 -27.46 9.37
C GLY A 81 -14.71 -27.45 9.38
N PHE A 82 -14.05 -26.49 8.69
CA PHE A 82 -12.60 -26.30 8.82
C PHE A 82 -12.25 -25.66 10.16
N ASP A 83 -11.08 -26.00 10.68
CA ASP A 83 -10.48 -25.29 11.82
C ASP A 83 -10.03 -23.90 11.36
N VAL A 84 -10.64 -22.85 11.95
CA VAL A 84 -10.39 -21.45 11.59
C VAL A 84 -8.92 -21.02 11.77
N THR A 85 -8.16 -21.75 12.62
CA THR A 85 -6.74 -21.45 12.86
C THR A 85 -5.81 -22.00 11.77
N ASN A 86 -6.32 -22.79 10.84
CA ASN A 86 -5.51 -23.38 9.77
C ASN A 86 -5.51 -22.51 8.50
N GLN A 87 -5.00 -21.28 8.62
CA GLN A 87 -4.98 -20.26 7.56
C GLN A 87 -4.41 -20.80 6.24
N ASN A 88 -3.26 -21.48 6.29
CA ASN A 88 -2.60 -21.94 5.07
C ASN A 88 -3.45 -22.95 4.28
N ALA A 89 -4.11 -23.90 4.98
CA ALA A 89 -4.96 -24.89 4.32
C ALA A 89 -6.23 -24.23 3.72
N ILE A 90 -6.79 -23.24 4.42
CA ILE A 90 -7.97 -22.49 3.95
C ILE A 90 -7.61 -21.67 2.72
N ASP A 91 -6.51 -20.91 2.73
CA ASP A 91 -6.06 -20.12 1.60
C ASP A 91 -5.73 -21.02 0.40
N GLN A 92 -5.03 -22.15 0.63
CA GLN A 92 -4.68 -23.10 -0.41
C GLN A 92 -5.93 -23.73 -1.06
N LEU A 93 -6.94 -24.11 -0.27
CA LEU A 93 -8.19 -24.63 -0.80
C LEU A 93 -8.90 -23.61 -1.70
N MET A 94 -8.94 -22.34 -1.30
CA MET A 94 -9.56 -21.29 -2.14
C MET A 94 -8.80 -21.06 -3.45
N ILE A 95 -7.46 -21.13 -3.42
CA ILE A 95 -6.62 -21.07 -4.64
C ILE A 95 -6.94 -22.25 -5.57
N GLU A 96 -7.06 -23.45 -5.03
CA GLU A 96 -7.40 -24.66 -5.80
C GLU A 96 -8.83 -24.61 -6.36
N LEU A 97 -9.81 -24.10 -5.63
CA LEU A 97 -11.19 -23.90 -6.09
C LEU A 97 -11.26 -22.90 -7.25
N ASP A 98 -10.45 -21.85 -7.22
CA ASP A 98 -10.32 -20.92 -8.35
C ASP A 98 -9.62 -21.59 -9.52
N GLY A 99 -8.47 -22.20 -9.33
CA GLY A 99 -7.71 -22.95 -10.31
C GLY A 99 -7.10 -22.11 -11.43
N THR A 100 -7.16 -20.77 -11.36
CA THR A 100 -6.53 -19.86 -12.32
C THR A 100 -5.33 -19.14 -11.70
N LYS A 101 -4.36 -18.73 -12.55
CA LYS A 101 -3.16 -18.04 -12.04
C LYS A 101 -3.45 -16.71 -11.37
N ASN A 102 -4.48 -15.99 -11.80
CA ASN A 102 -4.80 -14.64 -11.37
C ASN A 102 -6.16 -14.52 -10.67
N LYS A 103 -6.68 -15.63 -10.15
CA LYS A 103 -7.96 -15.67 -9.41
C LYS A 103 -9.17 -15.14 -10.20
N SER A 104 -9.15 -15.31 -11.52
CA SER A 104 -10.19 -14.76 -12.42
C SER A 104 -11.53 -15.50 -12.36
N LYS A 105 -11.59 -16.72 -11.80
CA LYS A 105 -12.83 -17.50 -11.69
C LYS A 105 -13.69 -17.07 -10.50
N LEU A 106 -13.12 -17.00 -9.30
CA LEU A 106 -13.83 -16.64 -8.08
C LEU A 106 -13.70 -15.14 -7.76
N GLY A 107 -12.61 -14.53 -8.17
CA GLY A 107 -12.24 -13.15 -7.85
C GLY A 107 -11.30 -13.05 -6.65
N ALA A 108 -10.21 -12.32 -6.83
CA ALA A 108 -9.27 -12.05 -5.73
C ALA A 108 -9.95 -11.33 -4.55
N ASN A 109 -10.94 -10.47 -4.82
CA ASN A 109 -11.73 -9.80 -3.81
C ASN A 109 -12.57 -10.78 -2.96
N ALA A 110 -13.19 -11.81 -3.58
CA ALA A 110 -13.90 -12.85 -2.87
C ALA A 110 -12.96 -13.67 -1.96
N ILE A 111 -11.86 -14.15 -2.53
CA ILE A 111 -10.87 -14.98 -1.83
C ILE A 111 -10.22 -14.21 -0.68
N LEU A 112 -9.76 -12.98 -0.92
CA LEU A 112 -9.12 -12.14 0.10
C LEU A 112 -10.06 -11.80 1.24
N GLY A 113 -11.33 -11.49 0.94
CA GLY A 113 -12.33 -11.20 1.97
C GLY A 113 -12.45 -12.34 2.97
N VAL A 114 -12.52 -13.58 2.48
CA VAL A 114 -12.55 -14.79 3.33
C VAL A 114 -11.22 -14.96 4.07
N SER A 115 -10.08 -14.87 3.38
CA SER A 115 -8.76 -15.04 4.00
C SER A 115 -8.53 -14.10 5.19
N MET A 116 -8.87 -12.80 5.04
CA MET A 116 -8.75 -11.83 6.13
C MET A 116 -9.76 -12.05 7.26
N ALA A 117 -11.00 -12.40 6.94
CA ALA A 117 -12.04 -12.64 7.94
C ALA A 117 -11.74 -13.90 8.78
N VAL A 118 -11.21 -14.96 8.16
CA VAL A 118 -10.72 -16.18 8.84
C VAL A 118 -9.63 -15.84 9.84
N ALA A 119 -8.61 -15.05 9.44
CA ALA A 119 -7.53 -14.66 10.34
C ALA A 119 -8.04 -13.87 11.56
N LYS A 120 -9.02 -12.98 11.37
CA LYS A 120 -9.65 -12.22 12.45
C LYS A 120 -10.47 -13.13 13.38
N ALA A 121 -11.23 -14.08 12.85
CA ALA A 121 -11.97 -15.05 13.66
C ALA A 121 -11.03 -15.97 14.45
N ALA A 122 -9.89 -16.36 13.88
CA ALA A 122 -8.87 -17.13 14.57
C ALA A 122 -8.23 -16.34 15.72
N ALA A 123 -7.90 -15.06 15.50
CA ALA A 123 -7.38 -14.18 16.54
C ALA A 123 -8.39 -14.00 17.69
N ASP A 124 -9.68 -13.78 17.37
CA ASP A 124 -10.77 -13.67 18.34
C ASP A 124 -10.92 -14.96 19.16
N PHE A 125 -10.92 -16.13 18.51
CA PHE A 125 -10.94 -17.43 19.18
C PHE A 125 -9.79 -17.62 20.18
N LEU A 126 -8.58 -17.21 19.80
CA LEU A 126 -7.40 -17.33 20.64
C LEU A 126 -7.31 -16.24 21.72
N GLY A 127 -8.17 -15.23 21.67
CA GLY A 127 -8.19 -14.09 22.59
C GLY A 127 -6.91 -13.24 22.50
N VAL A 128 -6.35 -13.12 21.28
CA VAL A 128 -5.16 -12.30 21.00
C VAL A 128 -5.47 -11.26 19.92
N GLU A 129 -4.67 -10.21 19.86
CA GLU A 129 -4.78 -9.20 18.81
C GLU A 129 -4.36 -9.79 17.44
N LEU A 130 -4.92 -9.24 16.34
CA LEU A 130 -4.67 -9.75 15.01
C LEU A 130 -3.16 -9.75 14.65
N TYR A 131 -2.43 -8.68 14.98
CA TYR A 131 -0.99 -8.63 14.71
C TYR A 131 -0.20 -9.72 15.47
N GLN A 132 -0.64 -10.10 16.67
CA GLN A 132 -0.02 -11.17 17.45
C GLN A 132 -0.33 -12.56 16.89
N TYR A 133 -1.58 -12.78 16.44
CA TYR A 133 -1.96 -14.01 15.75
C TYR A 133 -1.15 -14.21 14.46
N LEU A 134 -1.05 -13.18 13.64
CA LEU A 134 -0.35 -13.25 12.36
C LEU A 134 1.16 -13.38 12.47
N GLY A 135 1.80 -12.75 13.46
CA GLY A 135 3.27 -12.65 13.52
C GLY A 135 3.90 -13.27 14.76
N GLY A 136 3.10 -13.76 15.73
CA GLY A 136 3.60 -14.36 16.95
C GLY A 136 4.14 -13.35 17.97
N PHE A 137 4.84 -13.84 19.00
CA PHE A 137 5.26 -13.02 20.15
C PHE A 137 6.35 -11.98 19.85
N ASN A 138 7.06 -12.09 18.71
CA ASN A 138 8.16 -11.16 18.38
C ASN A 138 7.72 -9.96 17.54
N THR A 139 6.42 -9.73 17.42
CA THR A 139 5.83 -8.58 16.71
C THR A 139 5.86 -7.34 17.59
N LYS A 140 6.70 -6.37 17.29
CA LYS A 140 6.95 -5.19 18.13
C LYS A 140 7.40 -3.95 17.42
N GLN A 141 7.65 -4.04 16.11
CA GLN A 141 8.15 -2.91 15.33
C GLN A 141 6.98 -2.14 14.71
N LEU A 142 6.80 -0.90 15.17
CA LEU A 142 5.89 0.05 14.54
C LEU A 142 6.53 0.55 13.23
N PRO A 143 5.75 0.62 12.14
CA PRO A 143 6.28 1.04 10.85
C PRO A 143 6.51 2.56 10.77
N VAL A 144 7.49 2.99 9.97
CA VAL A 144 7.60 4.38 9.52
C VAL A 144 6.43 4.69 8.60
N PRO A 145 5.59 5.71 8.91
CA PRO A 145 4.50 6.11 8.02
C PRO A 145 5.07 6.91 6.84
N MET A 146 4.79 6.44 5.62
CA MET A 146 5.04 7.15 4.37
C MET A 146 3.76 7.91 4.03
N MET A 147 3.67 9.17 4.49
CA MET A 147 2.42 9.93 4.44
C MET A 147 2.32 10.73 3.14
N ASN A 148 1.40 10.37 2.26
CA ASN A 148 1.13 11.08 1.01
C ASN A 148 0.44 12.41 1.28
N ILE A 149 1.14 13.54 1.19
CA ILE A 149 0.62 14.87 1.52
C ILE A 149 0.33 15.75 0.31
N ILE A 150 0.84 15.39 -0.89
CA ILE A 150 0.43 15.98 -2.18
C ILE A 150 0.13 14.85 -3.16
N ASN A 151 -1.07 14.89 -3.73
CA ASN A 151 -1.55 13.98 -4.76
C ASN A 151 -1.42 14.62 -6.16
N GLY A 152 -1.06 13.79 -7.14
CA GLY A 152 -1.08 14.08 -8.56
C GLY A 152 -1.50 12.85 -9.36
N GLY A 153 -1.15 12.79 -10.63
CA GLY A 153 -1.45 11.66 -11.52
C GLY A 153 -2.91 11.23 -11.47
N SER A 154 -3.14 9.92 -11.40
CA SER A 154 -4.50 9.36 -11.32
C SER A 154 -5.20 9.57 -9.97
N HIS A 155 -4.48 10.04 -8.93
CA HIS A 155 -5.04 10.28 -7.59
C HIS A 155 -5.62 11.68 -7.38
N ALA A 156 -5.49 12.59 -8.38
CA ALA A 156 -5.99 13.95 -8.29
C ALA A 156 -6.36 14.53 -9.66
N ASP A 157 -7.39 15.37 -9.69
CA ASP A 157 -7.74 16.17 -10.89
C ASP A 157 -6.92 17.47 -10.87
N ASN A 158 -5.64 17.35 -11.24
CA ASN A 158 -4.69 18.46 -11.33
C ASN A 158 -3.64 18.22 -12.44
N ASN A 159 -2.63 19.10 -12.53
CA ASN A 159 -1.59 19.05 -13.55
C ASN A 159 -0.24 18.47 -13.08
N VAL A 160 -0.20 17.82 -11.94
CA VAL A 160 1.02 17.20 -11.41
C VAL A 160 1.12 15.78 -11.95
N ASP A 161 2.20 15.44 -12.68
CA ASP A 161 2.31 14.15 -13.35
C ASP A 161 2.64 13.00 -12.36
N PHE A 162 3.51 13.24 -11.37
CA PHE A 162 3.85 12.23 -10.35
C PHE A 162 2.69 12.03 -9.39
N GLN A 163 2.39 10.77 -9.10
CA GLN A 163 1.16 10.39 -8.42
C GLN A 163 1.12 10.79 -6.95
N GLU A 164 2.26 10.66 -6.22
CA GLU A 164 2.32 10.96 -4.79
C GLU A 164 3.64 11.57 -4.37
N PHE A 165 3.54 12.54 -3.44
CA PHE A 165 4.67 13.10 -2.72
C PHE A 165 4.47 12.88 -1.23
N MET A 166 5.40 12.12 -0.63
CA MET A 166 5.28 11.63 0.74
C MET A 166 6.31 12.29 1.67
N ILE A 167 5.93 12.38 2.94
CA ILE A 167 6.84 12.68 4.06
C ILE A 167 7.02 11.45 4.93
N LEU A 168 8.24 11.25 5.43
CA LEU A 168 8.65 10.12 6.25
C LEU A 168 9.30 10.63 7.55
N PRO A 169 8.58 10.62 8.70
CA PRO A 169 9.07 11.17 9.98
C PRO A 169 10.06 10.22 10.68
N VAL A 170 11.18 9.90 10.03
CA VAL A 170 12.17 8.92 10.53
C VAL A 170 12.94 9.37 11.77
N GLY A 171 12.96 10.69 12.08
CA GLY A 171 13.61 11.25 13.27
C GLY A 171 12.81 11.13 14.56
N ALA A 172 11.54 10.68 14.47
CA ALA A 172 10.71 10.44 15.64
C ALA A 172 11.26 9.28 16.50
N LYS A 173 10.95 9.29 17.80
CA LYS A 173 11.36 8.24 18.74
C LYS A 173 10.28 7.17 18.95
N THR A 174 9.03 7.51 18.66
CA THR A 174 7.84 6.65 18.81
C THR A 174 6.95 6.84 17.59
N PHE A 175 6.06 5.89 17.34
CA PHE A 175 5.07 6.02 16.28
C PHE A 175 4.12 7.19 16.53
N LYS A 176 3.67 7.38 17.76
CA LYS A 176 2.86 8.53 18.19
C LYS A 176 3.51 9.87 17.86
N GLU A 177 4.82 9.97 18.09
CA GLU A 177 5.58 11.18 17.73
C GLU A 177 5.65 11.34 16.20
N ALA A 178 5.87 10.27 15.46
CA ALA A 178 5.89 10.30 14.00
C ALA A 178 4.57 10.80 13.41
N ILE A 179 3.42 10.34 13.93
CA ILE A 179 2.11 10.82 13.51
C ILE A 179 1.91 12.28 13.84
N ARG A 180 2.34 12.74 15.03
CA ARG A 180 2.28 14.17 15.41
C ARG A 180 3.09 15.02 14.43
N MET A 181 4.35 14.64 14.16
CA MET A 181 5.23 15.36 13.23
C MET A 181 4.61 15.43 11.82
N GLY A 182 4.13 14.31 11.29
CA GLY A 182 3.49 14.28 9.98
C GLY A 182 2.25 15.15 9.90
N THR A 183 1.39 15.13 10.93
CA THR A 183 0.18 15.96 11.00
C THR A 183 0.51 17.46 11.10
N GLU A 184 1.52 17.84 11.88
CA GLU A 184 1.97 19.22 11.96
C GLU A 184 2.51 19.74 10.61
N VAL A 185 3.27 18.91 9.87
CA VAL A 185 3.70 19.27 8.50
C VAL A 185 2.51 19.37 7.55
N PHE A 186 1.56 18.46 7.61
CA PHE A 186 0.35 18.49 6.79
C PHE A 186 -0.43 19.81 6.97
N HIS A 187 -0.65 20.25 8.22
CA HIS A 187 -1.33 21.52 8.48
C HIS A 187 -0.52 22.75 8.07
N ASN A 188 0.81 22.71 8.22
CA ASN A 188 1.68 23.77 7.72
C ASN A 188 1.71 23.82 6.21
N LEU A 189 1.66 22.65 5.50
CA LEU A 189 1.54 22.61 4.05
C LEU A 189 0.25 23.26 3.58
N LYS A 190 -0.89 23.01 4.25
CA LYS A 190 -2.14 23.72 3.95
C LYS A 190 -1.98 25.24 4.02
N ALA A 191 -1.27 25.73 5.04
CA ALA A 191 -1.03 27.15 5.21
C ALA A 191 -0.09 27.73 4.13
N VAL A 192 0.96 26.97 3.74
CA VAL A 192 1.87 27.34 2.65
C VAL A 192 1.13 27.43 1.30
N LEU A 193 0.35 26.41 0.96
CA LEU A 193 -0.44 26.37 -0.27
C LEU A 193 -1.43 27.54 -0.34
N LYS A 194 -2.17 27.81 0.75
CA LYS A 194 -3.08 28.96 0.83
C LYS A 194 -2.38 30.29 0.64
N ALA A 195 -1.22 30.49 1.26
CA ALA A 195 -0.46 31.73 1.15
C ALA A 195 0.04 31.99 -0.27
N LYS A 196 0.25 30.93 -1.06
CA LYS A 196 0.62 30.99 -2.49
C LYS A 196 -0.59 31.05 -3.43
N GLY A 197 -1.83 31.01 -2.90
CA GLY A 197 -3.06 31.06 -3.68
C GLY A 197 -3.47 29.72 -4.31
N TYR A 198 -2.86 28.62 -3.86
CA TYR A 198 -3.19 27.27 -4.35
C TYR A 198 -4.43 26.68 -3.66
N ASN A 199 -5.11 25.78 -4.38
CA ASN A 199 -6.21 25.00 -3.84
C ASN A 199 -5.72 24.04 -2.75
N THR A 200 -6.53 23.84 -1.71
CA THR A 200 -6.28 22.91 -0.60
C THR A 200 -7.36 21.85 -0.47
N SER A 201 -8.09 21.54 -1.54
CA SER A 201 -8.89 20.33 -1.62
C SER A 201 -7.98 19.11 -1.64
N VAL A 202 -8.49 17.98 -1.16
CA VAL A 202 -7.72 16.75 -1.05
C VAL A 202 -8.11 15.75 -2.15
N GLY A 203 -7.13 14.97 -2.60
CA GLY A 203 -7.34 13.85 -3.50
C GLY A 203 -7.84 12.58 -2.79
N ASP A 204 -7.83 11.47 -3.51
CA ASP A 204 -8.36 10.18 -3.04
C ASP A 204 -7.69 9.67 -1.77
N GLU A 205 -6.43 9.98 -1.59
CA GLU A 205 -5.63 9.51 -0.46
C GLU A 205 -5.48 10.54 0.68
N GLY A 206 -6.21 11.65 0.61
CA GLY A 206 -6.25 12.66 1.65
C GLY A 206 -5.12 13.69 1.61
N GLY A 207 -4.16 13.58 0.67
CA GLY A 207 -3.17 14.62 0.37
C GLY A 207 -3.79 15.78 -0.41
N PHE A 208 -3.18 16.97 -0.35
CA PHE A 208 -3.67 18.12 -1.13
C PHE A 208 -3.45 17.90 -2.63
N ALA A 209 -4.32 18.47 -3.44
CA ALA A 209 -4.31 18.33 -4.90
C ALA A 209 -4.22 19.71 -5.62
N PRO A 210 -3.16 20.52 -5.37
CA PRO A 210 -3.00 21.80 -6.03
C PRO A 210 -2.56 21.64 -7.48
N ASN A 211 -2.88 22.64 -8.33
CA ASN A 211 -2.20 22.82 -9.60
C ASN A 211 -0.86 23.51 -9.35
N LEU A 212 0.23 22.82 -9.63
CA LEU A 212 1.60 23.31 -9.44
C LEU A 212 2.28 23.52 -10.81
N GLY A 213 3.35 24.30 -10.84
CA GLY A 213 4.09 24.58 -12.06
C GLY A 213 4.99 23.42 -12.54
N SER A 214 5.31 22.47 -11.65
CA SER A 214 6.11 21.28 -11.95
C SER A 214 6.04 20.24 -10.82
N ASN A 215 6.51 19.02 -11.10
CA ASN A 215 6.71 18.01 -10.04
C ASN A 215 7.74 18.46 -8.99
N GLU A 216 8.78 19.20 -9.40
CA GLU A 216 9.77 19.74 -8.46
C GLU A 216 9.16 20.79 -7.52
N GLU A 217 8.17 21.60 -7.97
CA GLU A 217 7.50 22.55 -7.08
C GLU A 217 6.75 21.87 -5.93
N ALA A 218 6.25 20.65 -6.14
CA ALA A 218 5.66 19.86 -5.05
C ALA A 218 6.68 19.60 -3.93
N LEU A 219 7.91 19.22 -4.29
CA LEU A 219 9.00 19.04 -3.32
C LEU A 219 9.33 20.36 -2.61
N GLN A 220 9.37 21.48 -3.34
CA GLN A 220 9.69 22.79 -2.78
C GLN A 220 8.67 23.27 -1.72
N VAL A 221 7.38 23.13 -2.00
CA VAL A 221 6.33 23.53 -1.04
C VAL A 221 6.30 22.61 0.18
N ILE A 222 6.64 21.33 0.03
CA ILE A 222 6.80 20.39 1.14
C ILE A 222 8.00 20.77 2.02
N MET A 223 9.14 21.10 1.42
CA MET A 223 10.31 21.56 2.14
C MET A 223 10.03 22.84 2.96
N GLU A 224 9.27 23.78 2.37
CA GLU A 224 8.81 24.98 3.06
C GLU A 224 7.91 24.63 4.25
N ALA A 225 6.98 23.67 4.07
CA ALA A 225 6.08 23.21 5.14
C ALA A 225 6.83 22.52 6.29
N ILE A 226 7.81 21.66 5.98
CA ILE A 226 8.67 21.01 6.99
C ILE A 226 9.40 22.05 7.84
N LYS A 227 10.03 23.03 7.18
CA LYS A 227 10.73 24.12 7.86
C LYS A 227 9.78 24.96 8.72
N LYS A 228 8.59 25.26 8.19
CA LYS A 228 7.56 26.05 8.91
C LYS A 228 7.00 25.30 10.12
N ALA A 229 6.95 23.98 10.06
CA ALA A 229 6.58 23.12 11.19
C ALA A 229 7.68 23.00 12.25
N GLY A 230 8.89 23.54 11.99
CA GLY A 230 10.01 23.53 12.93
C GLY A 230 10.89 22.28 12.85
N TYR A 231 10.74 21.47 11.80
CA TYR A 231 11.53 20.26 11.57
C TYR A 231 12.66 20.48 10.56
N VAL A 232 13.66 19.61 10.63
CA VAL A 232 14.82 19.62 9.73
C VAL A 232 14.68 18.51 8.69
N ALA A 233 14.49 18.90 7.42
CA ALA A 233 14.45 17.96 6.31
C ALA A 233 15.81 17.26 6.15
N GLY A 234 15.80 15.97 5.89
CA GLY A 234 17.00 15.13 5.82
C GLY A 234 17.55 14.69 7.18
N LYS A 235 16.89 15.06 8.27
CA LYS A 235 17.22 14.61 9.63
C LYS A 235 15.98 14.10 10.37
N ASP A 236 14.98 14.95 10.53
CA ASP A 236 13.75 14.61 11.24
C ASP A 236 12.73 13.99 10.28
N ILE A 237 12.63 14.55 9.07
CA ILE A 237 11.69 14.14 8.02
C ILE A 237 12.44 14.00 6.70
N PHE A 238 12.26 12.87 6.04
CA PHE A 238 12.70 12.61 4.67
C PHE A 238 11.50 12.66 3.72
N LEU A 239 11.79 12.67 2.41
CA LEU A 239 10.79 12.68 1.36
C LEU A 239 10.75 11.33 0.65
N GLY A 240 9.56 10.98 0.13
CA GLY A 240 9.37 9.88 -0.79
C GLY A 240 8.50 10.33 -1.96
N MET A 241 8.59 9.62 -3.07
CA MET A 241 7.74 9.81 -4.23
C MET A 241 7.19 8.46 -4.69
N ASP A 242 5.94 8.45 -5.11
CA ASP A 242 5.39 7.44 -6.00
C ASP A 242 5.17 8.11 -7.35
N VAL A 243 5.90 7.65 -8.34
CA VAL A 243 5.89 8.27 -9.67
C VAL A 243 4.81 7.67 -10.54
N ALA A 244 4.50 6.38 -10.35
CA ALA A 244 3.57 5.60 -11.17
C ALA A 244 3.85 5.79 -12.67
N ALA A 245 5.11 5.61 -13.07
CA ALA A 245 5.60 6.02 -14.39
C ALA A 245 4.92 5.30 -15.57
N SER A 246 4.28 4.16 -15.34
CA SER A 246 3.47 3.46 -16.34
C SER A 246 2.31 4.31 -16.85
N GLU A 247 1.76 5.23 -16.04
CA GLU A 247 0.63 6.09 -16.40
C GLU A 247 0.98 7.11 -17.49
N PHE A 248 2.24 7.50 -17.62
CA PHE A 248 2.71 8.44 -18.65
C PHE A 248 3.76 7.84 -19.59
N PHE A 249 3.87 6.51 -19.61
CA PHE A 249 4.72 5.79 -20.56
C PHE A 249 4.04 5.61 -21.91
N ASN A 250 4.70 6.06 -22.98
CA ASN A 250 4.24 5.84 -24.34
C ASN A 250 4.83 4.53 -24.88
N LYS A 251 3.99 3.49 -25.02
CA LYS A 251 4.39 2.14 -25.45
C LYS A 251 4.93 2.09 -26.89
N GLU A 252 4.52 3.03 -27.76
CA GLU A 252 4.95 3.07 -29.17
C GLU A 252 6.36 3.64 -29.29
N THR A 253 6.61 4.77 -28.62
CA THR A 253 7.91 5.47 -28.66
C THR A 253 8.88 4.98 -27.60
N LYS A 254 8.42 4.20 -26.63
CA LYS A 254 9.16 3.76 -25.43
C LYS A 254 9.78 4.93 -24.65
N THR A 255 8.99 6.00 -24.49
CA THR A 255 9.38 7.22 -23.80
C THR A 255 8.36 7.60 -22.74
N TYR A 256 8.78 8.40 -21.79
CA TYR A 256 7.96 8.96 -20.71
C TYR A 256 7.64 10.40 -21.00
N VAL A 257 6.34 10.78 -20.97
CA VAL A 257 5.88 12.11 -21.36
C VAL A 257 5.22 12.83 -20.21
N LEU A 258 5.86 13.85 -19.66
CA LEU A 258 5.32 14.69 -18.59
C LEU A 258 4.41 15.77 -19.17
N ALA A 259 3.11 15.48 -19.23
CA ALA A 259 2.10 16.37 -19.83
C ALA A 259 1.96 17.68 -19.03
N GLY A 260 1.99 17.60 -17.70
CA GLY A 260 1.90 18.76 -16.80
C GLY A 260 3.13 19.67 -16.84
N GLU A 261 4.25 19.20 -17.38
CA GLU A 261 5.47 19.98 -17.59
C GLU A 261 5.70 20.37 -19.08
N GLY A 262 4.62 20.62 -19.80
CA GLY A 262 4.69 21.08 -21.20
C GLY A 262 5.05 19.98 -22.20
N GLY A 263 4.83 18.72 -21.87
CA GLY A 263 5.08 17.57 -22.74
C GLY A 263 6.56 17.22 -22.83
N LYS A 264 7.34 17.42 -21.78
CA LYS A 264 8.73 16.94 -21.72
C LYS A 264 8.79 15.45 -21.94
N VAL A 265 9.71 15.01 -22.79
CA VAL A 265 9.90 13.60 -23.17
C VAL A 265 11.23 13.11 -22.64
N PHE A 266 11.22 11.91 -22.03
CA PHE A 266 12.40 11.26 -21.48
C PHE A 266 12.47 9.82 -21.97
N THR A 267 13.68 9.34 -22.24
CA THR A 267 14.01 7.92 -22.26
C THR A 267 14.13 7.40 -20.81
N SER A 268 14.20 6.09 -20.61
CA SER A 268 14.39 5.48 -19.27
C SER A 268 15.67 6.00 -18.58
N VAL A 269 16.74 6.20 -19.36
CA VAL A 269 18.02 6.73 -18.88
C VAL A 269 17.88 8.17 -18.43
N GLU A 270 17.30 9.04 -19.28
CA GLU A 270 17.11 10.46 -18.98
C GLU A 270 16.18 10.68 -17.79
N LEU A 271 15.12 9.89 -17.66
CA LEU A 271 14.20 9.96 -16.50
C LEU A 271 14.92 9.52 -15.21
N SER A 272 15.73 8.46 -15.27
CA SER A 272 16.55 8.03 -14.13
C SER A 272 17.60 9.09 -13.74
N ASP A 273 18.19 9.78 -14.70
CA ASP A 273 19.13 10.88 -14.45
C ASP A 273 18.40 12.11 -13.88
N PHE A 274 17.17 12.38 -14.30
CA PHE A 274 16.34 13.41 -13.70
C PHE A 274 16.06 13.10 -12.23
N TYR A 275 15.70 11.86 -11.87
CA TYR A 275 15.55 11.46 -10.46
C TYR A 275 16.86 11.66 -9.67
N ALA A 276 18.00 11.33 -10.26
CA ALA A 276 19.28 11.55 -9.59
C ALA A 276 19.52 13.02 -9.25
N THR A 277 19.11 13.96 -10.12
CA THR A 277 19.21 15.41 -9.83
C THR A 277 18.28 15.83 -8.70
N LEU A 278 17.08 15.23 -8.60
CA LEU A 278 16.15 15.50 -7.49
C LEU A 278 16.68 14.95 -6.16
N VAL A 279 17.23 13.74 -6.17
CA VAL A 279 17.85 13.10 -4.97
C VAL A 279 19.06 13.89 -4.46
N GLU A 280 19.82 14.56 -5.35
CA GLU A 280 20.91 15.43 -4.96
C GLU A 280 20.44 16.74 -4.33
N LYS A 281 19.30 17.26 -4.75
CA LYS A 281 18.74 18.54 -4.27
C LYS A 281 17.88 18.40 -3.01
N TYR A 282 17.18 17.29 -2.86
CA TYR A 282 16.16 17.06 -1.84
C TYR A 282 16.46 15.80 -1.03
N PRO A 283 16.08 15.73 0.24
CA PRO A 283 16.30 14.55 1.08
C PRO A 283 15.33 13.41 0.74
N ILE A 284 15.30 12.99 -0.53
CA ILE A 284 14.49 11.87 -1.01
C ILE A 284 15.18 10.57 -0.61
N ILE A 285 14.44 9.69 0.09
CA ILE A 285 14.95 8.39 0.54
C ILE A 285 14.26 7.21 -0.17
N SER A 286 13.13 7.45 -0.85
CA SER A 286 12.35 6.40 -1.51
C SER A 286 11.71 6.93 -2.79
N ILE A 287 11.81 6.14 -3.87
CA ILE A 287 11.08 6.33 -5.12
C ILE A 287 10.39 5.01 -5.47
N GLU A 288 9.08 5.08 -5.65
CA GLU A 288 8.22 3.97 -6.06
C GLU A 288 7.86 4.11 -7.54
N ASP A 289 7.87 2.99 -8.27
CA ASP A 289 7.52 2.85 -9.68
C ASP A 289 8.06 3.97 -10.57
N GLY A 290 9.38 4.18 -10.45
CA GLY A 290 10.08 5.22 -11.19
C GLY A 290 10.12 4.99 -12.70
N LEU A 291 9.84 3.79 -13.19
CA LEU A 291 9.76 3.40 -14.59
C LEU A 291 8.58 2.45 -14.83
N ASP A 292 8.21 2.27 -16.10
CA ASP A 292 7.12 1.38 -16.53
C ASP A 292 7.33 -0.07 -16.02
N GLU A 293 6.26 -0.73 -15.66
CA GLU A 293 6.24 -2.09 -15.10
C GLU A 293 6.83 -3.17 -16.04
N ASN A 294 6.95 -2.88 -17.34
CA ASN A 294 7.56 -3.74 -18.34
C ASN A 294 8.95 -3.28 -18.81
N ASP A 295 9.45 -2.13 -18.34
CA ASP A 295 10.77 -1.58 -18.71
C ASP A 295 11.91 -2.15 -17.85
N TRP A 296 12.09 -3.47 -17.89
CA TRP A 296 13.08 -4.18 -17.07
C TRP A 296 14.52 -3.73 -17.31
N GLU A 297 14.87 -3.35 -18.54
CA GLU A 297 16.20 -2.81 -18.88
C GLU A 297 16.42 -1.43 -18.24
N GLY A 298 15.41 -0.56 -18.30
CA GLY A 298 15.42 0.73 -17.62
C GLY A 298 15.58 0.57 -16.10
N TRP A 299 14.84 -0.36 -15.51
CA TRP A 299 14.97 -0.67 -14.08
C TRP A 299 16.35 -1.14 -13.66
N VAL A 300 17.07 -1.90 -14.53
CA VAL A 300 18.49 -2.25 -14.27
C VAL A 300 19.34 -1.00 -14.20
N TYR A 301 19.15 -0.04 -15.12
CA TYR A 301 19.88 1.22 -15.11
C TYR A 301 19.56 2.05 -13.85
N LEU A 302 18.29 2.25 -13.56
CA LEU A 302 17.83 3.00 -12.38
C LEU A 302 18.39 2.41 -11.08
N SER A 303 18.36 1.08 -10.95
CA SER A 303 18.84 0.38 -9.75
C SER A 303 20.36 0.54 -9.57
N LYS A 304 21.13 0.46 -10.64
CA LYS A 304 22.58 0.74 -10.60
C LYS A 304 22.88 2.19 -10.26
N LYS A 305 22.06 3.13 -10.71
CA LYS A 305 22.25 4.55 -10.52
C LYS A 305 21.94 5.01 -9.10
N LEU A 306 20.85 4.53 -8.52
CA LEU A 306 20.29 5.05 -7.28
C LEU A 306 20.11 4.02 -6.15
N GLY A 307 20.12 2.72 -6.44
CA GLY A 307 19.76 1.68 -5.47
C GLY A 307 20.67 1.59 -4.23
N ASP A 308 21.90 2.06 -4.31
CA ASP A 308 22.80 2.16 -3.15
C ASP A 308 22.51 3.41 -2.27
N LYS A 309 21.82 4.41 -2.82
CA LYS A 309 21.58 5.71 -2.18
C LYS A 309 20.18 5.82 -1.59
N ILE A 310 19.17 5.29 -2.29
CA ILE A 310 17.77 5.39 -1.93
C ILE A 310 17.05 4.05 -2.10
N GLN A 311 15.92 3.93 -1.44
CA GLN A 311 14.98 2.84 -1.64
C GLN A 311 14.27 3.00 -2.99
N LEU A 312 14.29 1.93 -3.79
CA LEU A 312 13.55 1.81 -5.04
C LEU A 312 12.48 0.74 -4.86
N VAL A 313 11.23 1.16 -4.84
CA VAL A 313 10.07 0.30 -4.56
C VAL A 313 9.43 -0.13 -5.86
N GLY A 314 9.22 -1.43 -6.03
CA GLY A 314 8.38 -1.96 -7.11
C GLY A 314 6.96 -2.22 -6.59
N ASP A 315 5.97 -1.48 -7.11
CA ASP A 315 4.54 -1.71 -6.95
C ASP A 315 4.00 -2.50 -8.16
N ASP A 316 3.68 -1.83 -9.26
CA ASP A 316 3.20 -2.49 -10.49
C ASP A 316 4.26 -3.42 -11.11
N LEU A 317 5.53 -3.13 -10.87
CA LEU A 317 6.65 -4.00 -11.25
C LEU A 317 6.55 -5.41 -10.66
N PHE A 318 6.13 -5.54 -9.40
CA PHE A 318 6.11 -6.81 -8.67
C PHE A 318 4.71 -7.31 -8.30
N VAL A 319 3.71 -6.43 -8.19
CA VAL A 319 2.31 -6.72 -7.86
C VAL A 319 2.12 -7.73 -6.72
N THR A 320 2.94 -7.62 -5.66
CA THR A 320 2.95 -8.55 -4.51
C THR A 320 3.15 -10.03 -4.92
N ASN A 321 3.70 -10.28 -6.12
CA ASN A 321 3.83 -11.60 -6.73
C ASN A 321 5.25 -12.16 -6.56
N THR A 322 5.39 -13.35 -5.97
CA THR A 322 6.67 -13.99 -5.69
C THR A 322 7.46 -14.36 -6.94
N GLU A 323 6.81 -14.73 -8.05
CA GLU A 323 7.51 -15.05 -9.32
C GLU A 323 8.17 -13.79 -9.91
N LYS A 324 7.44 -12.66 -9.90
CA LYS A 324 7.99 -11.37 -10.38
C LYS A 324 9.07 -10.84 -9.46
N LEU A 325 8.87 -10.94 -8.14
CA LEU A 325 9.88 -10.54 -7.16
C LEU A 325 11.15 -11.38 -7.31
N ALA A 326 11.05 -12.70 -7.47
CA ALA A 326 12.20 -13.58 -7.70
C ALA A 326 13.00 -13.15 -8.94
N LYS A 327 12.31 -12.84 -10.05
CA LYS A 327 12.96 -12.29 -11.25
C LYS A 327 13.67 -10.97 -10.98
N GLY A 328 13.04 -10.06 -10.23
CA GLY A 328 13.65 -8.78 -9.84
C GLY A 328 14.92 -8.96 -9.01
N ILE A 329 14.88 -9.87 -8.04
CA ILE A 329 16.03 -10.22 -7.19
C ILE A 329 17.18 -10.80 -8.05
N GLU A 330 16.88 -11.72 -8.97
CA GLU A 330 17.88 -12.33 -9.86
C GLU A 330 18.56 -11.27 -10.75
N LEU A 331 17.82 -10.30 -11.24
CA LEU A 331 18.32 -9.23 -12.09
C LEU A 331 18.96 -8.07 -11.30
N GLY A 332 18.83 -8.06 -9.98
CA GLY A 332 19.31 -6.98 -9.10
C GLY A 332 18.60 -5.64 -9.32
N ILE A 333 17.30 -5.69 -9.61
CA ILE A 333 16.47 -4.50 -9.83
C ILE A 333 15.60 -4.19 -8.62
N ALA A 334 15.37 -2.88 -8.38
CA ALA A 334 14.77 -2.35 -7.15
C ALA A 334 15.57 -2.81 -5.90
N ASN A 335 15.07 -2.53 -4.73
CA ASN A 335 15.57 -3.01 -3.44
C ASN A 335 14.47 -3.01 -2.37
N SER A 336 13.22 -2.86 -2.80
CA SER A 336 12.02 -2.88 -1.97
C SER A 336 10.82 -3.33 -2.80
N ILE A 337 9.83 -3.93 -2.15
CA ILE A 337 8.54 -4.29 -2.75
C ILE A 337 7.41 -3.57 -2.02
N LEU A 338 6.43 -3.06 -2.76
CA LEU A 338 5.15 -2.65 -2.20
C LEU A 338 4.25 -3.88 -2.00
N ILE A 339 3.57 -3.94 -0.88
CA ILE A 339 2.71 -5.07 -0.49
C ILE A 339 1.27 -4.60 -0.44
N LYS A 340 0.49 -5.03 -1.40
CA LYS A 340 -0.95 -4.79 -1.49
C LYS A 340 -1.69 -6.13 -1.44
N VAL A 341 -2.39 -6.41 -0.37
CA VAL A 341 -3.04 -7.71 -0.13
C VAL A 341 -3.97 -8.15 -1.27
N ASN A 342 -4.64 -7.21 -1.92
CA ASN A 342 -5.58 -7.52 -3.00
C ASN A 342 -4.92 -7.74 -4.38
N GLN A 343 -3.63 -7.37 -4.55
CA GLN A 343 -2.89 -7.67 -5.79
C GLN A 343 -2.59 -9.16 -5.95
N ILE A 344 -2.57 -9.91 -4.84
CA ILE A 344 -2.30 -11.35 -4.83
C ILE A 344 -3.50 -12.16 -4.33
N GLY A 345 -4.24 -11.70 -3.31
CA GLY A 345 -5.58 -12.19 -2.95
C GLY A 345 -5.65 -13.19 -1.80
N THR A 346 -4.56 -13.52 -1.11
CA THR A 346 -4.56 -14.25 0.17
C THR A 346 -3.54 -13.70 1.15
N LEU A 347 -3.75 -13.90 2.45
CA LEU A 347 -2.75 -13.57 3.45
C LEU A 347 -1.52 -14.47 3.33
N THR A 348 -1.67 -15.76 3.04
CA THR A 348 -0.56 -16.70 2.87
C THR A 348 0.40 -16.23 1.77
N GLU A 349 -0.10 -15.94 0.56
CA GLU A 349 0.75 -15.44 -0.54
C GLU A 349 1.36 -14.06 -0.23
N THR A 350 0.61 -13.20 0.49
CA THR A 350 1.11 -11.89 0.94
C THR A 350 2.32 -12.06 1.87
N PHE A 351 2.24 -12.97 2.83
CA PHE A 351 3.34 -13.25 3.77
C PHE A 351 4.53 -13.90 3.07
N ASP A 352 4.29 -14.78 2.10
CA ASP A 352 5.36 -15.38 1.27
C ASP A 352 6.14 -14.31 0.50
N ALA A 353 5.46 -13.31 -0.07
CA ALA A 353 6.12 -12.21 -0.77
C ALA A 353 6.97 -11.34 0.18
N ILE A 354 6.43 -11.02 1.37
CA ILE A 354 7.17 -10.26 2.40
C ILE A 354 8.41 -11.03 2.86
N GLU A 355 8.28 -12.32 3.15
CA GLU A 355 9.38 -13.16 3.61
C GLU A 355 10.45 -13.32 2.53
N MET A 356 10.06 -13.53 1.27
CA MET A 356 10.99 -13.58 0.14
C MET A 356 11.79 -12.28 0.00
N ALA A 357 11.14 -11.13 0.07
CA ALA A 357 11.79 -9.82 0.01
C ALA A 357 12.83 -9.67 1.12
N LYS A 358 12.44 -9.93 2.38
CA LYS A 358 13.33 -9.81 3.55
C LYS A 358 14.55 -10.72 3.45
N ARG A 359 14.39 -11.98 3.01
CA ARG A 359 15.49 -12.93 2.82
C ARG A 359 16.47 -12.48 1.73
N ALA A 360 16.00 -11.73 0.75
CA ALA A 360 16.84 -11.14 -0.30
C ALA A 360 17.51 -9.82 0.11
N GLY A 361 17.23 -9.31 1.33
CA GLY A 361 17.72 -8.00 1.78
C GLY A 361 16.91 -6.82 1.24
N TYR A 362 15.76 -7.07 0.61
CA TYR A 362 14.80 -6.05 0.21
C TYR A 362 13.94 -5.65 1.40
N THR A 363 13.51 -4.40 1.45
CA THR A 363 12.45 -3.97 2.36
C THR A 363 11.08 -4.31 1.78
N ALA A 364 10.07 -4.38 2.66
CA ALA A 364 8.67 -4.49 2.28
C ALA A 364 7.91 -3.29 2.83
N VAL A 365 7.17 -2.60 1.99
CA VAL A 365 6.29 -1.48 2.39
C VAL A 365 4.85 -1.98 2.34
N VAL A 366 4.21 -2.12 3.49
CA VAL A 366 2.79 -2.51 3.53
C VAL A 366 1.93 -1.33 3.11
N SER A 367 1.04 -1.53 2.15
CA SER A 367 0.34 -0.45 1.47
C SER A 367 -1.18 -0.62 1.45
N HIS A 368 -1.87 0.52 1.49
CA HIS A 368 -3.28 0.67 1.17
C HIS A 368 -3.53 0.63 -0.35
N ARG A 369 -4.79 0.86 -0.73
CA ARG A 369 -5.18 1.18 -2.12
C ARG A 369 -5.87 2.55 -2.18
N SER A 370 -6.08 3.06 -3.39
CA SER A 370 -6.81 4.33 -3.59
C SER A 370 -8.26 4.25 -3.14
N GLY A 371 -8.95 3.15 -3.37
CA GLY A 371 -10.27 2.83 -2.79
C GLY A 371 -10.13 2.01 -1.51
N GLU A 372 -10.20 2.67 -0.37
CA GLU A 372 -10.07 2.07 0.95
C GLU A 372 -11.41 1.99 1.69
N THR A 373 -11.38 1.36 2.83
CA THR A 373 -12.51 1.23 3.76
C THR A 373 -12.03 1.53 5.18
N GLU A 374 -12.89 1.36 6.19
CA GLU A 374 -12.49 1.42 7.60
C GLU A 374 -11.68 0.21 8.06
N ASP A 375 -11.52 -0.84 7.24
CA ASP A 375 -10.72 -2.02 7.59
C ASP A 375 -9.26 -1.65 7.87
N THR A 376 -8.70 -2.21 8.95
CA THR A 376 -7.36 -1.86 9.44
C THR A 376 -6.34 -3.00 9.32
N THR A 377 -6.67 -4.09 8.66
CA THR A 377 -5.85 -5.31 8.57
C THR A 377 -4.41 -5.03 8.16
N ILE A 378 -4.18 -4.08 7.24
CA ILE A 378 -2.81 -3.74 6.79
C ILE A 378 -1.95 -3.12 7.90
N ALA A 379 -2.54 -2.45 8.88
CA ALA A 379 -1.81 -1.95 10.04
C ALA A 379 -1.31 -3.13 10.91
N ASP A 380 -2.16 -4.12 11.14
CA ASP A 380 -1.80 -5.34 11.86
C ASP A 380 -0.74 -6.15 11.10
N ILE A 381 -0.85 -6.29 9.77
CA ILE A 381 0.15 -6.95 8.92
C ILE A 381 1.52 -6.26 9.02
N ALA A 382 1.56 -4.93 8.99
CA ALA A 382 2.82 -4.19 9.07
C ALA A 382 3.58 -4.46 10.38
N VAL A 383 2.87 -4.58 11.50
CA VAL A 383 3.46 -4.93 12.80
C VAL A 383 3.74 -6.41 12.90
N ALA A 384 2.82 -7.27 12.46
CA ALA A 384 2.96 -8.72 12.47
C ALA A 384 4.25 -9.19 11.78
N THR A 385 4.57 -8.60 10.66
CA THR A 385 5.75 -8.95 9.86
C THR A 385 7.00 -8.16 10.23
N ASN A 386 6.92 -7.19 11.19
CA ASN A 386 7.97 -6.22 11.43
C ASN A 386 8.49 -5.60 10.11
N ALA A 387 7.58 -5.24 9.19
CA ALA A 387 7.93 -4.71 7.86
C ALA A 387 8.71 -3.39 7.95
N GLY A 388 8.44 -2.62 9.00
CA GLY A 388 9.15 -1.38 9.29
C GLY A 388 8.69 -0.17 8.52
N GLN A 389 7.80 -0.34 7.52
CA GLN A 389 7.27 0.76 6.71
C GLN A 389 5.80 0.50 6.35
N ILE A 390 4.99 1.55 6.31
CA ILE A 390 3.60 1.53 5.87
C ILE A 390 3.29 2.75 5.01
N LYS A 391 2.62 2.52 3.88
CA LYS A 391 2.11 3.56 2.98
C LYS A 391 0.58 3.50 3.03
N THR A 392 -0.07 4.43 3.74
CA THR A 392 -1.52 4.40 3.95
C THR A 392 -2.18 5.78 3.88
N GLY A 393 -1.68 6.61 2.96
CA GLY A 393 -2.25 7.91 2.65
C GLY A 393 -1.84 9.01 3.62
N SER A 394 -2.62 10.08 3.64
CA SER A 394 -2.32 11.31 4.37
C SER A 394 -2.90 11.32 5.80
N ALA A 395 -2.70 12.46 6.49
CA ALA A 395 -3.31 12.76 7.81
C ALA A 395 -4.76 13.26 7.70
N SER A 396 -5.49 12.86 6.68
CA SER A 396 -6.90 13.20 6.47
C SER A 396 -7.65 12.06 5.78
N ARG A 397 -8.98 12.08 5.84
CA ARG A 397 -9.93 11.01 5.45
C ARG A 397 -9.88 9.81 6.39
N THR A 398 -11.04 9.42 6.91
CA THR A 398 -11.16 8.39 7.97
C THR A 398 -10.64 7.02 7.51
N ASP A 399 -10.80 6.69 6.24
CA ASP A 399 -10.31 5.47 5.61
C ASP A 399 -8.76 5.32 5.69
N ARG A 400 -8.03 6.44 5.74
CA ARG A 400 -6.56 6.48 5.96
C ARG A 400 -6.24 6.51 7.45
N ILE A 401 -6.88 7.41 8.18
CA ILE A 401 -6.64 7.62 9.63
C ILE A 401 -6.98 6.37 10.44
N ALA A 402 -7.92 5.53 10.00
CA ALA A 402 -8.27 4.29 10.67
C ALA A 402 -7.03 3.39 10.89
N LYS A 403 -6.14 3.27 9.88
CA LYS A 403 -4.90 2.49 9.95
C LYS A 403 -3.90 3.12 10.93
N TYR A 404 -3.73 4.45 10.89
CA TYR A 404 -2.87 5.15 11.84
C TYR A 404 -3.38 5.03 13.28
N ASN A 405 -4.69 5.14 13.48
CA ASN A 405 -5.30 4.96 14.79
C ASN A 405 -5.12 3.52 15.30
N GLN A 406 -5.19 2.51 14.42
CA GLN A 406 -4.91 1.13 14.80
C GLN A 406 -3.45 0.94 15.22
N LEU A 407 -2.49 1.52 14.51
CA LEU A 407 -1.08 1.49 14.89
C LEU A 407 -0.81 2.19 16.23
N LEU A 408 -1.52 3.30 16.53
CA LEU A 408 -1.45 3.96 17.84
C LEU A 408 -1.96 3.03 18.96
N ARG A 409 -3.06 2.28 18.74
CA ARG A 409 -3.56 1.28 19.71
C ARG A 409 -2.54 0.15 19.92
N ILE A 410 -1.95 -0.34 18.82
CA ILE A 410 -0.91 -1.38 18.89
C ILE A 410 0.31 -0.87 19.66
N GLU A 411 0.74 0.38 19.45
CA GLU A 411 1.85 0.97 20.22
C GLU A 411 1.53 1.01 21.72
N ASP A 412 0.32 1.42 22.10
CA ASP A 412 -0.13 1.43 23.49
C ASP A 412 -0.18 0.02 24.11
N GLN A 413 -0.65 -0.97 23.35
CA GLN A 413 -0.69 -2.38 23.79
C GLN A 413 0.71 -2.98 23.99
N LEU A 414 1.66 -2.67 23.11
CA LEU A 414 3.05 -3.09 23.20
C LEU A 414 3.80 -2.41 24.35
N GLY A 415 3.39 -1.21 24.72
CA GLY A 415 3.98 -0.44 25.82
C GLY A 415 5.49 -0.29 25.66
N SER A 416 6.26 -0.72 26.68
CA SER A 416 7.72 -0.62 26.69
C SER A 416 8.44 -1.52 25.68
N SER A 417 7.75 -2.48 25.08
CA SER A 417 8.31 -3.36 24.05
C SER A 417 8.18 -2.77 22.64
N ALA A 418 7.36 -1.74 22.45
CA ALA A 418 7.19 -1.06 21.17
C ALA A 418 8.53 -0.49 20.66
N GLN A 419 8.81 -0.73 19.39
CA GLN A 419 10.03 -0.24 18.74
C GLN A 419 9.65 0.61 17.52
N TYR A 420 10.20 1.83 17.43
CA TYR A 420 10.15 2.64 16.24
C TYR A 420 11.58 2.87 15.75
N LEU A 421 11.96 2.21 14.67
CA LEU A 421 13.35 2.17 14.23
C LEU A 421 13.76 3.36 13.34
N GLY A 422 12.78 4.15 12.87
CA GLY A 422 13.02 5.33 12.03
C GLY A 422 13.89 4.97 10.81
N LEU A 423 14.98 5.67 10.61
CA LEU A 423 15.88 5.45 9.46
C LEU A 423 16.46 4.04 9.39
N LYS A 424 16.54 3.30 10.51
CA LYS A 424 17.02 1.91 10.50
C LYS A 424 16.05 0.93 9.84
N SER A 425 14.80 1.34 9.61
CA SER A 425 13.82 0.55 8.85
C SER A 425 14.19 0.45 7.36
N PHE A 426 15.09 1.31 6.87
CA PHE A 426 15.63 1.28 5.52
C PHE A 426 16.96 0.50 5.50
N TYR A 427 16.92 -0.77 5.92
CA TYR A 427 18.10 -1.62 6.05
C TYR A 427 18.70 -2.06 4.70
N ASN A 428 17.96 -1.87 3.61
CA ASN A 428 18.37 -2.11 2.23
C ASN A 428 19.36 -1.04 1.70
N LEU A 429 19.53 0.08 2.41
CA LEU A 429 20.44 1.15 1.99
C LEU A 429 21.83 0.94 2.57
N LYS A 430 22.86 1.17 1.74
CA LYS A 430 24.24 1.21 2.21
C LYS A 430 24.46 2.44 3.09
N LYS A 431 25.02 2.21 4.30
CA LYS A 431 25.36 3.27 5.25
C LYS A 431 26.66 3.94 4.86
#